data_65eef76fa7af979923673ffe76eb75c7
#
_entry.id   65eef76fa7af979923673ffe76eb75c7
#
_cell.length_a   1.000
_cell.length_b   1.000
_cell.length_c   1.000
_cell.angle_alpha   90.00
_cell.angle_beta   90.00
_cell.angle_gamma   90.00
#
_symmetry.space_group_name_H-M   'P 1'
#
loop_
_entity.id
_entity.type
_entity.pdbx_description
1 polymer ?
#
loop_
_entity_poly.entity_id
_entity_poly.type
_entity_poly.pdbx_seq_one_letter_code
_entity_poly.pdbx_strand_id
1 'polypeptide(L)'
;GLSLKRLVGFQWFDQEAIFGIPIGVSVDFIFLFVLFGALLETAGGGKYFLDLAFAMVGKMRGGPAKAAILGSGMTGMISGSSIANTVTTGTFTIPIMKKTGFSKEKAGAIEVSSSVNGQIMPPVMGAAAFVMASFIGVTYFEVVKHAFLPAIISYIALFYISHLEALKLGLKGMDESDVPHLKKTFLSGLHHLIPIFVLIYLLVYMRYTASYSIFYATLSLILVNLVNRLIKNSDFKTGLADWYNQTVVGFQKGAINMVGVGIAIATAGIIVGAVGSTGLSTNLIIVIETIARDNVIILILLTIVLCLLLGMGLPTTANYVVVASLMATVLVDVGNASGFVFPLIAVHLFVFYFGLMADVTPPVGLASYAAAAISGGDPLKTGLQAIWYSLRTGILPIVFLFNHELLLIGIDNIWHGLLVIITSLIGILVFTAATQRWFINKLRFYEVAAFLIISLSFLAPDFVLNKFYPKFNEQKLSADVIQNLTFNPKKEVHIKVTRLTGYGERYKLFVIDKNKFQDDYKIENYGVNLIEQDNKLIVDKLDWKGEAKKS
;
A
#
# COMPACT_ATOMS: atom_id res chain seq x y z
N GLY A 1 39.11 -2.16 2.25
CA GLY A 1 38.03 -2.88 1.53
C GLY A 1 37.65 -4.19 2.22
N LEU A 2 36.42 -4.64 2.06
CA LEU A 2 35.95 -5.92 2.56
C LEU A 2 36.64 -7.08 1.80
N SER A 3 37.19 -8.04 2.54
CA SER A 3 37.71 -9.26 1.90
C SER A 3 36.53 -10.12 1.38
N LEU A 4 36.72 -10.86 0.31
CA LEU A 4 35.71 -11.75 -0.26
C LEU A 4 35.18 -12.74 0.80
N LYS A 5 36.06 -13.28 1.66
CA LYS A 5 35.68 -14.17 2.77
C LYS A 5 34.70 -13.49 3.75
N ARG A 6 34.93 -12.22 4.08
CA ARG A 6 34.08 -11.47 4.98
C ARG A 6 32.73 -11.14 4.33
N LEU A 7 32.74 -10.79 3.04
CA LEU A 7 31.51 -10.53 2.28
C LEU A 7 30.65 -11.79 2.20
N VAL A 8 31.22 -12.93 1.82
CA VAL A 8 30.49 -14.21 1.75
C VAL A 8 30.01 -14.63 3.13
N GLY A 9 30.84 -14.51 4.17
CA GLY A 9 30.44 -14.82 5.54
C GLY A 9 29.27 -13.99 6.02
N PHE A 10 29.28 -12.67 5.75
CA PHE A 10 28.18 -11.79 6.06
C PHE A 10 26.89 -12.22 5.34
N GLN A 11 26.95 -12.48 4.03
CA GLN A 11 25.77 -12.86 3.25
C GLN A 11 25.12 -14.16 3.71
N TRP A 12 25.89 -15.12 4.22
CA TRP A 12 25.38 -16.44 4.60
C TRP A 12 25.01 -16.58 6.09
N PHE A 13 25.62 -15.81 6.97
CA PHE A 13 25.49 -16.01 8.42
C PHE A 13 24.87 -14.81 9.15
N ASP A 14 24.71 -13.67 8.49
CA ASP A 14 24.10 -12.49 9.10
C ASP A 14 22.58 -12.47 8.91
N GLN A 15 21.87 -12.00 9.93
CA GLN A 15 20.41 -11.86 9.90
C GLN A 15 19.92 -10.66 9.07
N GLU A 16 20.82 -9.80 8.61
CA GLU A 16 20.52 -8.65 7.76
C GLU A 16 20.83 -8.92 6.27
N ALA A 17 21.06 -10.20 5.90
CA ALA A 17 21.42 -10.60 4.54
C ALA A 17 20.42 -11.59 3.95
N ILE A 18 20.90 -12.60 3.18
CA ILE A 18 20.05 -13.57 2.44
C ILE A 18 19.01 -14.22 3.36
N PHE A 19 19.45 -14.71 4.53
CA PHE A 19 18.60 -15.42 5.49
C PHE A 19 18.03 -14.50 6.59
N GLY A 20 17.90 -13.20 6.29
CA GLY A 20 17.38 -12.20 7.19
C GLY A 20 15.86 -12.22 7.32
N ILE A 21 15.33 -11.15 7.94
CA ILE A 21 13.88 -10.97 8.19
C ILE A 21 13.02 -11.25 6.96
N PRO A 22 13.35 -10.76 5.74
CA PRO A 22 12.46 -10.95 4.59
C PRO A 22 12.27 -12.43 4.21
N ILE A 23 13.33 -13.24 4.25
CA ILE A 23 13.21 -14.66 3.92
C ILE A 23 12.48 -15.42 5.04
N GLY A 24 12.69 -15.07 6.32
CA GLY A 24 11.92 -15.61 7.44
C GLY A 24 10.43 -15.38 7.28
N VAL A 25 10.02 -14.14 6.99
CA VAL A 25 8.62 -13.77 6.70
C VAL A 25 8.08 -14.55 5.48
N SER A 26 8.92 -14.79 4.49
CA SER A 26 8.57 -15.56 3.30
C SER A 26 8.17 -17.00 3.65
N VAL A 27 8.87 -17.63 4.57
CA VAL A 27 8.59 -18.99 5.03
C VAL A 27 7.39 -19.02 5.98
N ASP A 28 7.35 -18.10 6.95
CA ASP A 28 6.37 -18.14 8.04
C ASP A 28 4.97 -17.69 7.61
N PHE A 29 4.86 -16.77 6.66
CA PHE A 29 3.60 -16.14 6.27
C PHE A 29 3.32 -16.25 4.77
N ILE A 30 4.24 -15.75 3.93
CA ILE A 30 3.94 -15.54 2.50
C ILE A 30 3.61 -16.85 1.80
N PHE A 31 4.34 -17.93 2.11
CA PHE A 31 4.10 -19.25 1.52
C PHE A 31 2.65 -19.71 1.71
N LEU A 32 2.11 -19.58 2.91
CA LEU A 32 0.73 -20.00 3.22
C LEU A 32 -0.31 -19.18 2.44
N PHE A 33 -0.09 -17.86 2.28
CA PHE A 33 -1.00 -17.01 1.52
C PHE A 33 -0.92 -17.28 0.01
N VAL A 34 0.27 -17.50 -0.53
CA VAL A 34 0.45 -17.91 -1.94
C VAL A 34 -0.21 -19.25 -2.22
N LEU A 35 -0.09 -20.18 -1.30
CA LEU A 35 -0.73 -21.49 -1.37
C LEU A 35 -2.25 -21.38 -1.34
N PHE A 36 -2.80 -20.60 -0.41
CA PHE A 36 -4.24 -20.32 -0.32
C PHE A 36 -4.78 -19.72 -1.63
N GLY A 37 -4.08 -18.72 -2.17
CA GLY A 37 -4.44 -18.08 -3.44
C GLY A 37 -4.49 -19.06 -4.60
N ALA A 38 -3.46 -19.93 -4.73
CA ALA A 38 -3.38 -20.94 -5.78
C ALA A 38 -4.47 -22.00 -5.65
N LEU A 39 -4.77 -22.44 -4.44
CA LEU A 39 -5.87 -23.39 -4.16
C LEU A 39 -7.23 -22.78 -4.48
N LEU A 40 -7.47 -21.51 -4.12
CA LEU A 40 -8.72 -20.81 -4.40
C LEU A 40 -8.91 -20.59 -5.90
N GLU A 41 -7.85 -20.22 -6.62
CA GLU A 41 -7.86 -20.08 -8.08
C GLU A 41 -8.17 -21.42 -8.75
N THR A 42 -7.49 -22.50 -8.34
CA THR A 42 -7.69 -23.84 -8.89
C THR A 42 -9.10 -24.37 -8.60
N ALA A 43 -9.67 -24.01 -7.45
CA ALA A 43 -11.05 -24.33 -7.10
C ALA A 43 -12.09 -23.59 -7.97
N GLY A 44 -11.68 -22.55 -8.72
CA GLY A 44 -12.56 -21.77 -9.59
C GLY A 44 -12.96 -20.40 -9.03
N GLY A 45 -12.36 -19.99 -7.90
CA GLY A 45 -12.66 -18.70 -7.24
C GLY A 45 -12.41 -17.50 -8.14
N GLY A 46 -11.32 -17.49 -8.92
CA GLY A 46 -11.01 -16.37 -9.83
C GLY A 46 -12.11 -16.15 -10.88
N LYS A 47 -12.58 -17.23 -11.53
CA LYS A 47 -13.71 -17.15 -12.47
C LYS A 47 -14.99 -16.66 -11.80
N TYR A 48 -15.29 -17.18 -10.62
CA TYR A 48 -16.46 -16.76 -9.85
C TYR A 48 -16.46 -15.26 -9.55
N PHE A 49 -15.31 -14.70 -9.14
CA PHE A 49 -15.20 -13.26 -8.86
C PHE A 49 -15.40 -12.41 -10.10
N LEU A 50 -14.87 -12.84 -11.24
CA LEU A 50 -15.11 -12.17 -12.52
C LEU A 50 -16.57 -12.21 -12.93
N ASP A 51 -17.20 -13.39 -12.92
CA ASP A 51 -18.61 -13.55 -13.27
C ASP A 51 -19.51 -12.73 -12.35
N LEU A 52 -19.19 -12.67 -11.04
CA LEU A 52 -19.90 -11.84 -10.07
C LEU A 52 -19.73 -10.35 -10.38
N ALA A 53 -18.52 -9.91 -10.69
CA ALA A 53 -18.25 -8.53 -11.06
C ALA A 53 -19.02 -8.12 -12.34
N PHE A 54 -19.04 -8.97 -13.37
CA PHE A 54 -19.85 -8.73 -14.57
C PHE A 54 -21.35 -8.68 -14.26
N ALA A 55 -21.84 -9.57 -13.40
CA ALA A 55 -23.24 -9.58 -12.97
C ALA A 55 -23.63 -8.29 -12.23
N MET A 56 -22.72 -7.73 -11.43
CA MET A 56 -22.99 -6.50 -10.65
C MET A 56 -22.99 -5.23 -11.47
N VAL A 57 -22.00 -5.06 -12.36
CA VAL A 57 -21.74 -3.77 -13.00
C VAL A 57 -21.72 -3.81 -14.53
N GLY A 58 -21.89 -4.96 -15.15
CA GLY A 58 -21.78 -5.14 -16.60
C GLY A 58 -22.73 -4.27 -17.42
N LYS A 59 -23.95 -4.04 -16.94
CA LYS A 59 -24.97 -3.16 -17.57
C LYS A 59 -24.66 -1.66 -17.44
N MET A 60 -23.79 -1.28 -16.52
CA MET A 60 -23.42 0.15 -16.32
C MET A 60 -22.66 0.67 -17.53
N ARG A 61 -22.69 2.00 -17.76
CA ARG A 61 -21.85 2.62 -18.76
C ARG A 61 -20.37 2.31 -18.50
N GLY A 62 -19.67 1.76 -19.51
CA GLY A 62 -18.31 1.22 -19.34
C GLY A 62 -18.27 -0.01 -18.43
N GLY A 63 -19.37 -0.78 -18.37
CA GLY A 63 -19.54 -1.95 -17.51
C GLY A 63 -18.39 -2.96 -17.56
N PRO A 64 -17.89 -3.36 -18.74
CA PRO A 64 -16.75 -4.26 -18.83
C PRO A 64 -15.49 -3.76 -18.13
N ALA A 65 -15.17 -2.48 -18.24
CA ALA A 65 -14.02 -1.90 -17.54
C ALA A 65 -14.24 -1.88 -16.02
N LYS A 66 -15.45 -1.57 -15.57
CA LYS A 66 -15.84 -1.63 -14.16
C LYS A 66 -15.79 -3.05 -13.60
N ALA A 67 -16.29 -4.04 -14.38
CA ALA A 67 -16.21 -5.44 -14.01
C ALA A 67 -14.76 -5.94 -13.94
N ALA A 68 -13.92 -5.51 -14.88
CA ALA A 68 -12.48 -5.77 -14.83
C ALA A 68 -11.85 -5.23 -13.54
N ILE A 69 -12.19 -3.99 -13.14
CA ILE A 69 -11.66 -3.37 -11.93
C ILE A 69 -12.07 -4.16 -10.68
N LEU A 70 -13.35 -4.50 -10.54
CA LEU A 70 -13.85 -5.25 -9.39
C LEU A 70 -13.31 -6.68 -9.36
N GLY A 71 -13.39 -7.40 -10.50
CA GLY A 71 -12.94 -8.79 -10.61
C GLY A 71 -11.43 -8.92 -10.41
N SER A 72 -10.64 -8.08 -11.08
CA SER A 72 -9.19 -8.03 -10.92
C SER A 72 -8.79 -7.57 -9.51
N GLY A 73 -9.58 -6.69 -8.87
CA GLY A 73 -9.38 -6.32 -7.47
C GLY A 73 -9.56 -7.50 -6.51
N MET A 74 -10.65 -8.25 -6.67
CA MET A 74 -10.94 -9.43 -5.82
C MET A 74 -9.93 -10.57 -6.03
N THR A 75 -9.47 -10.80 -7.26
CA THR A 75 -8.43 -11.80 -7.53
C THR A 75 -7.05 -11.30 -7.14
N GLY A 76 -6.75 -10.03 -7.39
CA GLY A 76 -5.46 -9.40 -7.11
C GLY A 76 -5.13 -9.32 -5.62
N MET A 77 -6.13 -9.06 -4.77
CA MET A 77 -5.94 -9.08 -3.32
C MET A 77 -5.52 -10.44 -2.77
N ILE A 78 -5.78 -11.53 -3.53
CA ILE A 78 -5.44 -12.89 -3.13
C ILE A 78 -4.15 -13.35 -3.79
N SER A 79 -3.93 -13.02 -5.07
CA SER A 79 -2.74 -13.44 -5.83
C SER A 79 -1.45 -12.73 -5.37
N GLY A 80 -1.57 -11.50 -4.87
CA GLY A 80 -0.45 -10.70 -4.40
C GLY A 80 0.57 -10.30 -5.48
N SER A 81 0.29 -10.57 -6.77
CA SER A 81 1.17 -10.27 -7.90
C SER A 81 0.39 -9.56 -9.02
N SER A 82 0.83 -8.33 -9.37
CA SER A 82 0.26 -7.54 -10.46
C SER A 82 0.35 -8.25 -11.81
N ILE A 83 1.50 -8.87 -12.10
CA ILE A 83 1.75 -9.55 -13.37
C ILE A 83 0.88 -10.79 -13.50
N ALA A 84 0.89 -11.66 -12.48
CA ALA A 84 0.07 -12.87 -12.47
C ALA A 84 -1.42 -12.54 -12.58
N ASN A 85 -1.88 -11.54 -11.84
CA ASN A 85 -3.27 -11.10 -11.88
C ASN A 85 -3.64 -10.54 -13.26
N THR A 86 -2.79 -9.68 -13.86
CA THR A 86 -3.00 -9.15 -15.22
C THR A 86 -3.14 -10.27 -16.26
N VAL A 87 -2.33 -11.32 -16.16
CA VAL A 87 -2.43 -12.46 -17.08
C VAL A 87 -3.71 -13.25 -16.83
N THR A 88 -4.02 -13.56 -15.57
CA THR A 88 -5.17 -14.40 -15.22
C THR A 88 -6.51 -13.72 -15.56
N THR A 89 -6.71 -12.48 -15.11
CA THR A 89 -7.98 -11.76 -15.32
C THR A 89 -8.04 -11.09 -16.69
N GLY A 90 -6.92 -10.57 -17.17
CA GLY A 90 -6.85 -9.83 -18.43
C GLY A 90 -7.16 -10.67 -19.66
N THR A 91 -6.89 -11.97 -19.65
CA THR A 91 -7.28 -12.88 -20.73
C THR A 91 -8.79 -12.91 -20.97
N PHE A 92 -9.59 -12.62 -19.94
CA PHE A 92 -11.05 -12.55 -20.03
C PHE A 92 -11.55 -11.11 -20.19
N THR A 93 -11.03 -10.20 -19.40
CA THR A 93 -11.55 -8.81 -19.29
C THR A 93 -11.14 -7.93 -20.47
N ILE A 94 -9.89 -8.03 -20.93
CA ILE A 94 -9.37 -7.20 -22.05
C ILE A 94 -10.14 -7.45 -23.35
N PRO A 95 -10.39 -8.70 -23.80
CA PRO A 95 -11.20 -8.94 -24.99
C PRO A 95 -12.60 -8.34 -24.91
N ILE A 96 -13.27 -8.43 -23.76
CA ILE A 96 -14.62 -7.89 -23.55
C ILE A 96 -14.60 -6.36 -23.59
N MET A 97 -13.62 -5.71 -22.92
CA MET A 97 -13.45 -4.26 -23.01
C MET A 97 -13.21 -3.79 -24.46
N LYS A 98 -12.42 -4.52 -25.24
CA LYS A 98 -12.19 -4.21 -26.67
C LYS A 98 -13.47 -4.36 -27.50
N LYS A 99 -14.24 -5.44 -27.28
CA LYS A 99 -15.53 -5.66 -27.96
C LYS A 99 -16.52 -4.52 -27.70
N THR A 100 -16.46 -3.89 -26.55
CA THR A 100 -17.34 -2.76 -26.19
C THR A 100 -16.80 -1.38 -26.59
N GLY A 101 -15.64 -1.31 -27.26
CA GLY A 101 -15.13 -0.10 -27.89
C GLY A 101 -13.96 0.59 -27.18
N PHE A 102 -13.38 0.01 -26.14
CA PHE A 102 -12.09 0.50 -25.62
C PHE A 102 -10.95 0.18 -26.59
N SER A 103 -9.99 1.10 -26.74
CA SER A 103 -8.77 0.81 -27.50
C SER A 103 -7.94 -0.28 -26.81
N LYS A 104 -7.05 -0.92 -27.57
CA LYS A 104 -6.16 -1.98 -27.08
C LYS A 104 -5.34 -1.52 -25.88
N GLU A 105 -4.77 -0.33 -25.96
CA GLU A 105 -3.94 0.27 -24.94
C GLU A 105 -4.74 0.65 -23.69
N LYS A 106 -5.94 1.24 -23.86
CA LYS A 106 -6.81 1.62 -22.74
C LYS A 106 -7.34 0.39 -22.02
N ALA A 107 -7.77 -0.64 -22.74
CA ALA A 107 -8.21 -1.91 -22.14
C ALA A 107 -7.08 -2.57 -21.34
N GLY A 108 -5.87 -2.64 -21.91
CA GLY A 108 -4.69 -3.11 -21.19
C GLY A 108 -4.35 -2.26 -19.99
N ALA A 109 -4.38 -0.93 -20.10
CA ALA A 109 -4.06 -0.01 -19.02
C ALA A 109 -5.04 -0.07 -17.84
N ILE A 110 -6.34 -0.25 -18.09
CA ILE A 110 -7.35 -0.44 -17.04
C ILE A 110 -7.06 -1.73 -16.27
N GLU A 111 -6.79 -2.82 -16.97
CA GLU A 111 -6.49 -4.11 -16.37
C GLU A 111 -5.21 -4.04 -15.51
N VAL A 112 -4.13 -3.47 -16.04
CA VAL A 112 -2.87 -3.27 -15.32
C VAL A 112 -3.07 -2.44 -14.06
N SER A 113 -3.74 -1.28 -14.19
CA SER A 113 -3.98 -0.38 -13.05
C SER A 113 -4.85 -1.02 -11.96
N SER A 114 -5.74 -1.94 -12.35
CA SER A 114 -6.56 -2.71 -11.45
C SER A 114 -5.76 -3.82 -10.74
N SER A 115 -4.95 -4.54 -11.51
CA SER A 115 -4.10 -5.63 -11.00
C SER A 115 -3.06 -5.14 -10.01
N VAL A 116 -2.43 -4.01 -10.29
CA VAL A 116 -1.47 -3.37 -9.37
C VAL A 116 -2.14 -2.94 -8.08
N ASN A 117 -3.33 -2.34 -8.16
CA ASN A 117 -4.10 -1.97 -6.98
C ASN A 117 -4.54 -3.18 -6.14
N GLY A 118 -4.67 -4.38 -6.72
CA GLY A 118 -4.96 -5.60 -5.97
C GLY A 118 -3.97 -5.86 -4.84
N GLN A 119 -2.69 -5.51 -5.06
CA GLN A 119 -1.64 -5.71 -4.05
C GLN A 119 -1.76 -4.79 -2.82
N ILE A 120 -2.48 -3.67 -2.92
CA ILE A 120 -2.75 -2.79 -1.75
C ILE A 120 -4.08 -3.10 -1.07
N MET A 121 -4.91 -3.97 -1.64
CA MET A 121 -6.25 -4.24 -1.13
C MET A 121 -6.22 -5.28 -0.01
N PRO A 122 -6.63 -4.91 1.22
CA PRO A 122 -6.84 -5.87 2.30
C PRO A 122 -7.94 -6.91 1.96
N PRO A 123 -7.95 -8.11 2.59
CA PRO A 123 -7.16 -8.48 3.76
C PRO A 123 -5.82 -9.14 3.49
N VAL A 124 -5.52 -9.59 2.24
CA VAL A 124 -4.28 -10.35 1.97
C VAL A 124 -3.17 -9.44 1.52
N MET A 125 -3.48 -8.47 0.62
CA MET A 125 -2.49 -7.55 0.06
C MET A 125 -1.37 -8.28 -0.71
N GLY A 126 -0.30 -7.58 -1.06
CA GLY A 126 0.91 -8.21 -1.60
C GLY A 126 1.84 -8.73 -0.51
N ALA A 127 2.76 -9.62 -0.88
CA ALA A 127 3.74 -10.20 0.03
C ALA A 127 4.56 -9.16 0.82
N ALA A 128 4.77 -7.97 0.26
CA ALA A 128 5.47 -6.85 0.91
C ALA A 128 4.79 -6.38 2.21
N ALA A 129 3.46 -6.52 2.35
CA ALA A 129 2.76 -6.09 3.55
C ALA A 129 3.12 -6.92 4.80
N PHE A 130 3.46 -8.20 4.63
CA PHE A 130 3.93 -9.06 5.72
C PHE A 130 5.34 -8.67 6.16
N VAL A 131 6.21 -8.39 5.19
CA VAL A 131 7.58 -7.89 5.47
C VAL A 131 7.49 -6.52 6.16
N MET A 132 6.57 -5.66 5.73
CA MET A 132 6.31 -4.36 6.36
C MET A 132 5.95 -4.51 7.84
N ALA A 133 5.04 -5.42 8.19
CA ALA A 133 4.67 -5.67 9.58
C ALA A 133 5.88 -6.05 10.43
N SER A 134 6.77 -6.90 9.91
CA SER A 134 8.00 -7.32 10.60
C SER A 134 9.03 -6.20 10.70
N PHE A 135 9.21 -5.39 9.66
CA PHE A 135 10.16 -4.27 9.67
C PHE A 135 9.77 -3.17 10.67
N ILE A 136 8.48 -2.90 10.78
CA ILE A 136 7.95 -1.88 11.70
C ILE A 136 7.79 -2.43 13.12
N GLY A 137 7.73 -3.76 13.29
CA GLY A 137 7.48 -4.41 14.59
C GLY A 137 6.03 -4.31 15.04
N VAL A 138 5.07 -4.28 14.09
CA VAL A 138 3.62 -4.25 14.36
C VAL A 138 2.94 -5.55 13.91
N THR A 139 1.70 -5.75 14.35
CA THR A 139 0.92 -6.89 13.86
C THR A 139 0.49 -6.67 12.41
N TYR A 140 0.31 -7.76 11.66
CA TYR A 140 -0.21 -7.66 10.29
C TYR A 140 -1.58 -6.97 10.24
N PHE A 141 -2.40 -7.16 11.27
CA PHE A 141 -3.70 -6.49 11.38
C PHE A 141 -3.57 -4.95 11.42
N GLU A 142 -2.56 -4.40 12.09
CA GLU A 142 -2.32 -2.95 12.10
C GLU A 142 -1.96 -2.45 10.70
N VAL A 143 -1.14 -3.18 9.94
CA VAL A 143 -0.85 -2.84 8.53
C VAL A 143 -2.13 -2.83 7.70
N VAL A 144 -2.95 -3.87 7.82
CA VAL A 144 -4.26 -3.99 7.13
C VAL A 144 -5.17 -2.82 7.46
N LYS A 145 -5.29 -2.47 8.74
CA LYS A 145 -6.11 -1.34 9.22
C LYS A 145 -5.70 -0.01 8.58
N HIS A 146 -4.41 0.28 8.57
CA HIS A 146 -3.90 1.53 8.02
C HIS A 146 -3.92 1.56 6.47
N ALA A 147 -3.79 0.43 5.81
CA ALA A 147 -3.88 0.33 4.35
C ALA A 147 -5.32 0.38 3.82
N PHE A 148 -6.34 0.10 4.65
CA PHE A 148 -7.72 -0.14 4.22
C PHE A 148 -8.35 1.07 3.51
N LEU A 149 -8.35 2.23 4.15
CA LEU A 149 -9.00 3.42 3.60
C LEU A 149 -8.33 3.91 2.31
N PRO A 150 -7.00 4.07 2.21
CA PRO A 150 -6.34 4.45 0.97
C PRO A 150 -6.60 3.47 -0.18
N ALA A 151 -6.64 2.16 0.10
CA ALA A 151 -6.92 1.15 -0.92
C ALA A 151 -8.34 1.31 -1.50
N ILE A 152 -9.36 1.44 -0.65
CA ILE A 152 -10.75 1.66 -1.10
C ILE A 152 -10.87 2.94 -1.92
N ILE A 153 -10.29 4.05 -1.45
CA ILE A 153 -10.30 5.33 -2.16
C ILE A 153 -9.65 5.18 -3.54
N SER A 154 -8.52 4.46 -3.63
CA SER A 154 -7.85 4.20 -4.90
C SER A 154 -8.71 3.40 -5.87
N TYR A 155 -9.45 2.37 -5.39
CA TYR A 155 -10.38 1.60 -6.23
C TYR A 155 -11.58 2.40 -6.69
N ILE A 156 -12.20 3.20 -5.82
CA ILE A 156 -13.31 4.09 -6.17
C ILE A 156 -12.86 5.10 -7.25
N ALA A 157 -11.66 5.65 -7.10
CA ALA A 157 -11.09 6.55 -8.09
C ALA A 157 -10.87 5.86 -9.45
N LEU A 158 -10.36 4.61 -9.48
CA LEU A 158 -10.19 3.85 -10.72
C LEU A 158 -11.54 3.52 -11.38
N PHE A 159 -12.51 3.16 -10.56
CA PHE A 159 -13.88 2.91 -11.02
C PHE A 159 -14.46 4.17 -11.68
N TYR A 160 -14.21 5.35 -11.10
CA TYR A 160 -14.62 6.63 -11.67
C TYR A 160 -13.83 6.98 -12.94
N ILE A 161 -12.52 6.70 -13.02
CA ILE A 161 -11.73 6.85 -14.25
C ILE A 161 -12.36 6.05 -15.40
N SER A 162 -12.71 4.79 -15.15
CA SER A 162 -13.35 3.94 -16.17
C SER A 162 -14.70 4.50 -16.64
N HIS A 163 -15.44 5.13 -15.74
CA HIS A 163 -16.69 5.82 -16.07
C HIS A 163 -16.45 7.06 -16.96
N LEU A 164 -15.49 7.92 -16.58
CA LEU A 164 -15.14 9.10 -17.38
C LEU A 164 -14.60 8.74 -18.75
N GLU A 165 -13.79 7.68 -18.84
CA GLU A 165 -13.30 7.18 -20.14
C GLU A 165 -14.45 6.67 -21.02
N ALA A 166 -15.42 5.95 -20.43
CA ALA A 166 -16.61 5.50 -21.15
C ALA A 166 -17.50 6.67 -21.61
N LEU A 167 -17.58 7.74 -20.81
CA LEU A 167 -18.27 8.98 -21.20
C LEU A 167 -17.60 9.67 -22.40
N LYS A 168 -16.26 9.84 -22.35
CA LYS A 168 -15.48 10.43 -23.45
C LYS A 168 -15.63 9.69 -24.76
N LEU A 169 -15.73 8.37 -24.69
CA LEU A 169 -15.82 7.50 -25.88
C LEU A 169 -17.26 7.22 -26.30
N GLY A 170 -18.26 7.75 -25.58
CA GLY A 170 -19.68 7.49 -25.86
C GLY A 170 -20.10 6.03 -25.68
N LEU A 171 -19.35 5.24 -24.88
CA LEU A 171 -19.61 3.82 -24.71
C LEU A 171 -20.86 3.57 -23.86
N LYS A 172 -21.52 2.45 -24.13
CA LYS A 172 -22.64 1.93 -23.34
C LYS A 172 -22.17 0.81 -22.39
N GLY A 173 -23.09 0.20 -21.68
CA GLY A 173 -22.87 -1.06 -20.96
C GLY A 173 -22.92 -2.26 -21.90
N MET A 174 -22.77 -3.47 -21.33
CA MET A 174 -23.00 -4.72 -22.05
C MET A 174 -24.50 -4.91 -22.31
N ASP A 175 -24.81 -5.66 -23.37
CA ASP A 175 -26.18 -6.07 -23.65
C ASP A 175 -26.69 -6.99 -22.52
N GLU A 176 -27.99 -6.91 -22.24
CA GLU A 176 -28.58 -7.64 -21.12
C GLU A 176 -28.43 -9.16 -21.23
N SER A 177 -28.42 -9.68 -22.46
CA SER A 177 -28.19 -11.10 -22.76
C SER A 177 -26.79 -11.59 -22.43
N ASP A 178 -25.78 -10.69 -22.45
CA ASP A 178 -24.38 -11.01 -22.22
C ASP A 178 -23.99 -10.89 -20.73
N VAL A 179 -24.89 -10.33 -19.89
CA VAL A 179 -24.61 -10.12 -18.45
C VAL A 179 -25.13 -11.31 -17.63
N PRO A 180 -24.27 -11.95 -16.82
CA PRO A 180 -24.72 -13.06 -15.95
C PRO A 180 -25.80 -12.61 -14.95
N HIS A 181 -26.74 -13.48 -14.63
CA HIS A 181 -27.77 -13.20 -13.63
C HIS A 181 -27.19 -13.12 -12.22
N LEU A 182 -27.25 -11.94 -11.59
CA LEU A 182 -26.60 -11.66 -10.29
C LEU A 182 -26.94 -12.70 -9.21
N LYS A 183 -28.23 -12.98 -8.97
CA LYS A 183 -28.67 -13.93 -7.93
C LYS A 183 -28.14 -15.35 -8.20
N LYS A 184 -28.24 -15.82 -9.46
CA LYS A 184 -27.76 -17.14 -9.84
C LYS A 184 -26.24 -17.25 -9.71
N THR A 185 -25.51 -16.25 -10.18
CA THR A 185 -24.04 -16.19 -10.08
C THR A 185 -23.59 -16.15 -8.63
N PHE A 186 -24.18 -15.26 -7.82
CA PHE A 186 -23.85 -15.15 -6.40
C PHE A 186 -24.03 -16.48 -5.65
N LEU A 187 -25.18 -17.12 -5.81
CA LEU A 187 -25.47 -18.38 -5.11
C LEU A 187 -24.63 -19.55 -5.61
N SER A 188 -24.28 -19.59 -6.90
CA SER A 188 -23.52 -20.72 -7.48
C SER A 188 -22.09 -20.81 -6.95
N GLY A 189 -21.50 -19.70 -6.52
CA GLY A 189 -20.12 -19.64 -6.03
C GLY A 189 -19.96 -19.17 -4.59
N LEU A 190 -21.05 -19.11 -3.82
CA LEU A 190 -21.04 -18.66 -2.42
C LEU A 190 -20.02 -19.43 -1.56
N HIS A 191 -19.78 -20.68 -1.88
CA HIS A 191 -18.80 -21.54 -1.20
C HIS A 191 -17.37 -21.00 -1.30
N HIS A 192 -17.01 -20.22 -2.34
CA HIS A 192 -15.69 -19.59 -2.45
C HIS A 192 -15.50 -18.41 -1.48
N LEU A 193 -16.59 -17.82 -0.98
CA LEU A 193 -16.52 -16.73 0.00
C LEU A 193 -16.31 -17.25 1.42
N ILE A 194 -16.67 -18.51 1.72
CA ILE A 194 -16.53 -19.08 3.08
C ILE A 194 -15.09 -19.04 3.60
N PRO A 195 -14.06 -19.51 2.84
CA PRO A 195 -12.68 -19.45 3.31
C PRO A 195 -12.17 -18.02 3.52
N ILE A 196 -12.62 -17.07 2.69
CA ILE A 196 -12.27 -15.66 2.83
C ILE A 196 -12.93 -15.10 4.09
N PHE A 197 -14.19 -15.45 4.35
CA PHE A 197 -14.86 -15.05 5.58
C PHE A 197 -14.16 -15.62 6.82
N VAL A 198 -13.74 -16.91 6.78
CA VAL A 198 -12.96 -17.53 7.87
C VAL A 198 -11.66 -16.76 8.10
N LEU A 199 -10.93 -16.41 7.03
CA LEU A 199 -9.71 -15.62 7.12
C LEU A 199 -9.96 -14.27 7.81
N ILE A 200 -10.96 -13.52 7.33
CA ILE A 200 -11.29 -12.20 7.88
C ILE A 200 -11.74 -12.31 9.34
N TYR A 201 -12.59 -13.29 9.64
CA TYR A 201 -13.08 -13.51 11.01
C TYR A 201 -11.94 -13.80 11.99
N LEU A 202 -11.02 -14.71 11.64
CA LEU A 202 -9.90 -15.07 12.51
C LEU A 202 -8.88 -13.91 12.62
N LEU A 203 -8.58 -13.22 11.53
CA LEU A 203 -7.58 -12.16 11.50
C LEU A 203 -8.07 -10.86 12.15
N VAL A 204 -9.31 -10.43 11.82
CA VAL A 204 -9.82 -9.11 12.17
C VAL A 204 -10.61 -9.14 13.48
N TYR A 205 -11.52 -10.12 13.63
CA TYR A 205 -12.38 -10.20 14.80
C TYR A 205 -11.70 -10.91 15.98
N MET A 206 -11.14 -12.11 15.75
CA MET A 206 -10.43 -12.89 16.77
C MET A 206 -9.01 -12.38 17.01
N ARG A 207 -8.45 -11.56 16.12
CA ARG A 207 -7.08 -11.01 16.18
C ARG A 207 -5.99 -12.09 16.34
N TYR A 208 -6.19 -13.22 15.69
CA TYR A 208 -5.15 -14.25 15.64
C TYR A 208 -4.03 -13.85 14.68
N THR A 209 -2.90 -14.56 14.80
CA THR A 209 -1.76 -14.33 13.89
C THR A 209 -2.13 -14.61 12.45
N ALA A 210 -1.43 -13.95 11.51
CA ALA A 210 -1.68 -14.12 10.09
C ALA A 210 -1.50 -15.59 9.65
N SER A 211 -0.45 -16.27 10.12
CA SER A 211 -0.19 -17.68 9.81
C SER A 211 -1.30 -18.60 10.33
N TYR A 212 -1.76 -18.41 11.55
CA TYR A 212 -2.87 -19.18 12.11
C TYR A 212 -4.15 -18.97 11.31
N SER A 213 -4.49 -17.72 11.02
CA SER A 213 -5.71 -17.36 10.30
C SER A 213 -5.75 -17.95 8.89
N ILE A 214 -4.64 -17.86 8.14
CA ILE A 214 -4.58 -18.38 6.78
C ILE A 214 -4.52 -19.91 6.73
N PHE A 215 -3.90 -20.55 7.73
CA PHE A 215 -3.90 -22.00 7.84
C PHE A 215 -5.31 -22.55 7.94
N TYR A 216 -6.14 -22.04 8.85
CA TYR A 216 -7.53 -22.47 9.00
C TYR A 216 -8.41 -22.05 7.83
N ALA A 217 -8.16 -20.91 7.21
CA ALA A 217 -8.81 -20.51 5.97
C ALA A 217 -8.51 -21.51 4.83
N THR A 218 -7.25 -21.94 4.71
CA THR A 218 -6.82 -22.94 3.72
C THR A 218 -7.48 -24.29 3.98
N LEU A 219 -7.51 -24.71 5.23
CA LEU A 219 -8.19 -25.95 5.62
C LEU A 219 -9.69 -25.89 5.30
N SER A 220 -10.35 -24.77 5.63
CA SER A 220 -11.76 -24.56 5.28
C SER A 220 -11.99 -24.57 3.76
N LEU A 221 -11.06 -24.00 2.96
CA LEU A 221 -11.12 -24.03 1.50
C LEU A 221 -11.10 -25.47 0.96
N ILE A 222 -10.17 -26.29 1.45
CA ILE A 222 -10.02 -27.70 1.05
C ILE A 222 -11.28 -28.48 1.39
N LEU A 223 -11.84 -28.30 2.60
CA LEU A 223 -13.05 -28.97 3.06
C LEU A 223 -14.29 -28.52 2.27
N VAL A 224 -14.47 -27.21 2.09
CA VAL A 224 -15.61 -26.66 1.33
C VAL A 224 -15.56 -27.11 -0.13
N ASN A 225 -14.36 -27.15 -0.74
CA ASN A 225 -14.21 -27.65 -2.10
C ASN A 225 -14.53 -29.15 -2.19
N LEU A 226 -14.14 -29.96 -1.19
CA LEU A 226 -14.52 -31.38 -1.10
C LEU A 226 -16.04 -31.54 -1.12
N VAL A 227 -16.74 -30.85 -0.22
CA VAL A 227 -18.20 -30.91 -0.13
C VAL A 227 -18.87 -30.49 -1.46
N ASN A 228 -18.37 -29.37 -2.04
CA ASN A 228 -18.91 -28.89 -3.32
C ASN A 228 -18.71 -29.90 -4.46
N ARG A 229 -17.59 -30.63 -4.53
CA ARG A 229 -17.33 -31.66 -5.55
C ARG A 229 -18.18 -32.90 -5.35
N LEU A 230 -18.37 -33.33 -4.11
CA LEU A 230 -19.23 -34.44 -3.79
C LEU A 230 -20.71 -34.16 -4.13
N ILE A 231 -21.17 -32.91 -3.96
CA ILE A 231 -22.55 -32.50 -4.31
C ILE A 231 -22.72 -32.38 -5.83
N LYS A 232 -21.72 -31.90 -6.57
CA LYS A 232 -21.82 -31.66 -8.02
C LYS A 232 -21.69 -32.93 -8.86
N ASN A 233 -20.92 -33.91 -8.41
CA ASN A 233 -20.72 -35.15 -9.14
C ASN A 233 -21.77 -36.20 -8.75
N SER A 234 -22.30 -36.91 -9.72
CA SER A 234 -23.30 -37.95 -9.51
C SER A 234 -22.75 -39.20 -8.80
N ASP A 235 -21.42 -39.41 -8.84
CA ASP A 235 -20.74 -40.53 -8.22
C ASP A 235 -19.69 -40.04 -7.20
N PHE A 236 -19.72 -40.65 -6.00
CA PHE A 236 -18.81 -40.29 -4.90
C PHE A 236 -17.33 -40.46 -5.27
N LYS A 237 -16.98 -41.57 -5.98
CA LYS A 237 -15.58 -41.83 -6.37
C LYS A 237 -15.07 -40.79 -7.34
N THR A 238 -15.87 -40.41 -8.33
CA THR A 238 -15.52 -39.35 -9.30
C THR A 238 -15.38 -37.98 -8.60
N GLY A 239 -16.30 -37.66 -7.69
CA GLY A 239 -16.21 -36.41 -6.90
C GLY A 239 -14.96 -36.33 -6.03
N LEU A 240 -14.58 -37.45 -5.39
CA LEU A 240 -13.37 -37.53 -4.58
C LEU A 240 -12.09 -37.43 -5.43
N ALA A 241 -12.07 -38.11 -6.58
CA ALA A 241 -10.93 -38.04 -7.51
C ALA A 241 -10.72 -36.61 -8.07
N ASP A 242 -11.81 -35.97 -8.48
CA ASP A 242 -11.75 -34.57 -8.97
C ASP A 242 -11.24 -33.61 -7.88
N TRP A 243 -11.75 -33.72 -6.66
CA TRP A 243 -11.29 -32.94 -5.54
C TRP A 243 -9.79 -33.16 -5.25
N TYR A 244 -9.35 -34.42 -5.20
CA TYR A 244 -7.96 -34.78 -4.96
C TYR A 244 -7.05 -34.20 -6.04
N ASN A 245 -7.37 -34.40 -7.30
CA ASN A 245 -6.58 -33.87 -8.43
C ASN A 245 -6.51 -32.35 -8.40
N GLN A 246 -7.60 -31.64 -8.15
CA GLN A 246 -7.61 -30.19 -8.03
C GLN A 246 -6.77 -29.69 -6.85
N THR A 247 -6.89 -30.36 -5.71
CA THR A 247 -6.13 -29.99 -4.52
C THR A 247 -4.63 -30.18 -4.75
N VAL A 248 -4.22 -31.31 -5.35
CA VAL A 248 -2.82 -31.55 -5.73
C VAL A 248 -2.31 -30.50 -6.71
N VAL A 249 -3.07 -30.20 -7.76
CA VAL A 249 -2.71 -29.14 -8.73
C VAL A 249 -2.60 -27.78 -8.04
N GLY A 250 -3.50 -27.47 -7.10
CA GLY A 250 -3.43 -26.25 -6.31
C GLY A 250 -2.17 -26.15 -5.45
N PHE A 251 -1.77 -27.24 -4.78
CA PHE A 251 -0.51 -27.32 -4.04
C PHE A 251 0.70 -27.15 -4.96
N GLN A 252 0.73 -27.82 -6.11
CA GLN A 252 1.80 -27.69 -7.10
C GLN A 252 1.94 -26.26 -7.61
N LYS A 253 0.83 -25.61 -8.00
CA LYS A 253 0.83 -24.21 -8.43
C LYS A 253 1.32 -23.27 -7.32
N GLY A 254 0.84 -23.46 -6.10
CA GLY A 254 1.26 -22.66 -4.95
C GLY A 254 2.76 -22.78 -4.69
N ALA A 255 3.30 -24.00 -4.73
CA ALA A 255 4.74 -24.24 -4.59
C ALA A 255 5.55 -23.57 -5.72
N ILE A 256 5.12 -23.72 -6.97
CA ILE A 256 5.78 -23.09 -8.14
C ILE A 256 5.73 -21.56 -8.04
N ASN A 257 4.58 -20.97 -7.69
CA ASN A 257 4.45 -19.54 -7.52
C ASN A 257 5.39 -19.01 -6.42
N MET A 258 5.58 -19.80 -5.36
CA MET A 258 6.46 -19.42 -4.24
C MET A 258 7.93 -19.37 -4.63
N VAL A 259 8.38 -20.19 -5.59
CA VAL A 259 9.78 -20.19 -6.05
C VAL A 259 10.20 -18.79 -6.52
N GLY A 260 9.39 -18.17 -7.38
CA GLY A 260 9.67 -16.82 -7.87
C GLY A 260 9.72 -15.78 -6.75
N VAL A 261 8.80 -15.84 -5.80
CA VAL A 261 8.75 -14.93 -4.64
C VAL A 261 9.98 -15.16 -3.74
N GLY A 262 10.31 -16.40 -3.44
CA GLY A 262 11.46 -16.75 -2.59
C GLY A 262 12.80 -16.29 -3.18
N ILE A 263 13.02 -16.52 -4.49
CA ILE A 263 14.23 -16.06 -5.19
C ILE A 263 14.32 -14.54 -5.16
N ALA A 264 13.21 -13.84 -5.43
CA ALA A 264 13.16 -12.38 -5.42
C ALA A 264 13.52 -11.81 -4.03
N ILE A 265 12.97 -12.40 -2.97
CA ILE A 265 13.23 -11.97 -1.59
C ILE A 265 14.67 -12.28 -1.17
N ALA A 266 15.21 -13.46 -1.53
CA ALA A 266 16.61 -13.81 -1.27
C ALA A 266 17.57 -12.84 -1.99
N THR A 267 17.27 -12.49 -3.25
CA THR A 267 18.04 -11.50 -4.02
C THR A 267 18.00 -10.13 -3.36
N ALA A 268 16.83 -9.68 -2.90
CA ALA A 268 16.71 -8.45 -2.13
C ALA A 268 17.54 -8.49 -0.83
N GLY A 269 17.58 -9.64 -0.14
CA GLY A 269 18.43 -9.86 1.03
C GLY A 269 19.92 -9.70 0.72
N ILE A 270 20.39 -10.17 -0.46
CA ILE A 270 21.78 -9.95 -0.91
C ILE A 270 22.08 -8.46 -1.05
N ILE A 271 21.15 -7.70 -1.66
CA ILE A 271 21.32 -6.26 -1.85
C ILE A 271 21.36 -5.55 -0.49
N VAL A 272 20.42 -5.85 0.41
CA VAL A 272 20.37 -5.26 1.75
C VAL A 272 21.63 -5.57 2.54
N GLY A 273 22.09 -6.83 2.52
CA GLY A 273 23.33 -7.25 3.17
C GLY A 273 24.58 -6.59 2.58
N ALA A 274 24.64 -6.40 1.27
CA ALA A 274 25.72 -5.65 0.62
C ALA A 274 25.72 -4.17 1.05
N VAL A 275 24.55 -3.55 1.10
CA VAL A 275 24.37 -2.17 1.54
C VAL A 275 24.77 -2.00 3.02
N GLY A 276 24.32 -2.90 3.90
CA GLY A 276 24.66 -2.87 5.32
C GLY A 276 26.17 -3.08 5.57
N SER A 277 26.75 -4.13 4.96
CA SER A 277 28.17 -4.48 5.15
C SER A 277 29.16 -3.45 4.58
N THR A 278 28.76 -2.68 3.57
CA THR A 278 29.60 -1.64 2.95
C THR A 278 29.42 -0.25 3.55
N GLY A 279 28.41 -0.06 4.42
CA GLY A 279 28.04 1.26 4.94
C GLY A 279 27.45 2.18 3.87
N LEU A 280 26.99 1.61 2.75
CA LEU A 280 26.41 2.39 1.65
C LEU A 280 25.18 3.16 2.11
N SER A 281 24.36 2.60 3.02
CA SER A 281 23.21 3.28 3.62
C SER A 281 23.62 4.60 4.26
N THR A 282 24.66 4.59 5.10
CA THR A 282 25.15 5.80 5.77
C THR A 282 25.62 6.85 4.76
N ASN A 283 26.36 6.42 3.73
CA ASN A 283 26.82 7.33 2.69
C ASN A 283 25.66 7.88 1.84
N LEU A 284 24.66 7.07 1.52
CA LEU A 284 23.45 7.51 0.82
C LEU A 284 22.65 8.51 1.66
N ILE A 285 22.53 8.30 2.97
CA ILE A 285 21.91 9.27 3.88
C ILE A 285 22.61 10.63 3.78
N ILE A 286 23.94 10.65 3.89
CA ILE A 286 24.72 11.90 3.80
C ILE A 286 24.52 12.60 2.45
N VAL A 287 24.55 11.84 1.35
CA VAL A 287 24.33 12.39 -0.01
C VAL A 287 22.92 12.95 -0.15
N ILE A 288 21.91 12.20 0.30
CA ILE A 288 20.51 12.62 0.22
C ILE A 288 20.25 13.83 1.10
N GLU A 289 20.77 13.86 2.34
CA GLU A 289 20.68 15.03 3.22
C GLU A 289 21.36 16.25 2.58
N THR A 290 22.53 16.06 1.96
CA THR A 290 23.26 17.13 1.27
C THR A 290 22.47 17.68 0.08
N ILE A 291 21.83 16.82 -0.71
CA ILE A 291 21.00 17.22 -1.88
C ILE A 291 19.68 17.84 -1.40
N ALA A 292 19.02 17.22 -0.45
CA ALA A 292 17.72 17.67 0.06
C ALA A 292 17.85 18.97 0.87
N ARG A 293 19.00 19.25 1.49
CA ARG A 293 19.23 20.46 2.32
C ARG A 293 18.09 20.71 3.30
N ASP A 294 17.65 19.66 4.01
CA ASP A 294 16.50 19.67 4.91
C ASP A 294 15.15 20.00 4.23
N ASN A 295 15.08 19.97 2.90
CA ASN A 295 13.83 20.15 2.16
C ASN A 295 13.12 18.81 1.98
N VAL A 296 12.07 18.61 2.75
CA VAL A 296 11.27 17.37 2.74
C VAL A 296 10.66 17.05 1.36
N ILE A 297 10.33 18.07 0.57
CA ILE A 297 9.74 17.87 -0.76
C ILE A 297 10.78 17.25 -1.71
N ILE A 298 12.02 17.77 -1.67
CA ILE A 298 13.12 17.22 -2.47
C ILE A 298 13.39 15.76 -2.05
N LEU A 299 13.41 15.49 -0.75
CA LEU A 299 13.59 14.14 -0.22
C LEU A 299 12.51 13.18 -0.73
N ILE A 300 11.22 13.57 -0.65
CA ILE A 300 10.09 12.78 -1.15
C ILE A 300 10.26 12.49 -2.64
N LEU A 301 10.59 13.50 -3.45
CA LEU A 301 10.81 13.34 -4.88
C LEU A 301 11.99 12.39 -5.19
N LEU A 302 13.10 12.52 -4.47
CA LEU A 302 14.25 11.62 -4.60
C LEU A 302 13.87 10.17 -4.26
N THR A 303 13.09 9.97 -3.19
CA THR A 303 12.61 8.64 -2.81
C THR A 303 11.67 8.05 -3.86
N ILE A 304 10.76 8.85 -4.43
CA ILE A 304 9.89 8.42 -5.53
C ILE A 304 10.72 7.95 -6.71
N VAL A 305 11.69 8.75 -7.14
CA VAL A 305 12.59 8.41 -8.25
C VAL A 305 13.35 7.12 -7.95
N LEU A 306 13.86 6.96 -6.72
CA LEU A 306 14.57 5.76 -6.30
C LEU A 306 13.65 4.51 -6.32
N CYS A 307 12.43 4.62 -5.80
CA CYS A 307 11.44 3.54 -5.86
C CYS A 307 11.16 3.09 -7.31
N LEU A 308 10.98 4.06 -8.20
CA LEU A 308 10.69 3.77 -9.61
C LEU A 308 11.90 3.18 -10.32
N LEU A 309 13.11 3.70 -10.10
CA LEU A 309 14.34 3.22 -10.73
C LEU A 309 14.72 1.82 -10.26
N LEU A 310 14.74 1.58 -8.94
CA LEU A 310 15.07 0.27 -8.38
C LEU A 310 13.98 -0.77 -8.66
N GLY A 311 12.73 -0.32 -8.78
CA GLY A 311 11.61 -1.19 -9.14
C GLY A 311 11.58 -1.61 -10.60
N MET A 312 12.38 -1.00 -11.48
CA MET A 312 12.48 -1.42 -12.87
C MET A 312 13.12 -2.82 -12.95
N GLY A 313 12.28 -3.83 -13.17
CA GLY A 313 12.71 -5.22 -13.32
C GLY A 313 12.81 -6.03 -12.02
N LEU A 314 12.50 -5.44 -10.86
CA LEU A 314 12.36 -6.17 -9.60
C LEU A 314 10.88 -6.46 -9.31
N PRO A 315 10.55 -7.65 -8.78
CA PRO A 315 9.21 -7.86 -8.23
C PRO A 315 8.92 -6.88 -7.09
N THR A 316 7.67 -6.50 -6.92
CA THR A 316 7.22 -5.48 -5.96
C THR A 316 7.75 -5.69 -4.54
N THR A 317 7.74 -6.93 -4.05
CA THR A 317 8.22 -7.25 -2.70
C THR A 317 9.72 -7.00 -2.55
N ALA A 318 10.51 -7.40 -3.55
CA ALA A 318 11.96 -7.17 -3.55
C ALA A 318 12.28 -5.68 -3.60
N ASN A 319 11.60 -4.93 -4.47
CA ASN A 319 11.73 -3.48 -4.55
C ASN A 319 11.41 -2.81 -3.21
N TYR A 320 10.27 -3.18 -2.60
CA TYR A 320 9.88 -2.66 -1.30
C TYR A 320 10.97 -2.93 -0.24
N VAL A 321 11.48 -4.16 -0.14
CA VAL A 321 12.51 -4.53 0.86
C VAL A 321 13.75 -3.66 0.69
N VAL A 322 14.26 -3.53 -0.52
CA VAL A 322 15.48 -2.75 -0.81
C VAL A 322 15.26 -1.27 -0.49
N VAL A 323 14.20 -0.68 -1.01
CA VAL A 323 13.99 0.78 -0.83
C VAL A 323 13.61 1.11 0.61
N ALA A 324 12.80 0.29 1.28
CA ALA A 324 12.46 0.51 2.68
C ALA A 324 13.70 0.46 3.59
N SER A 325 14.59 -0.51 3.36
CA SER A 325 15.85 -0.63 4.12
C SER A 325 16.79 0.56 3.92
N LEU A 326 16.71 1.24 2.76
CA LEU A 326 17.57 2.40 2.44
C LEU A 326 16.95 3.72 2.89
N MET A 327 15.65 3.88 2.70
CA MET A 327 15.01 5.20 2.73
C MET A 327 14.04 5.41 3.89
N ALA A 328 13.57 4.35 4.56
CA ALA A 328 12.52 4.53 5.58
C ALA A 328 13.01 5.38 6.76
N THR A 329 14.19 5.07 7.30
CA THR A 329 14.80 5.86 8.39
C THR A 329 15.16 7.27 7.95
N VAL A 330 15.68 7.44 6.72
CA VAL A 330 16.02 8.75 6.15
C VAL A 330 14.79 9.66 6.05
N LEU A 331 13.67 9.13 5.57
CA LEU A 331 12.41 9.88 5.46
C LEU A 331 11.91 10.33 6.83
N VAL A 332 12.00 9.48 7.84
CA VAL A 332 11.61 9.81 9.22
C VAL A 332 12.55 10.88 9.79
N ASP A 333 13.87 10.71 9.67
CA ASP A 333 14.84 11.60 10.28
C ASP A 333 14.86 12.99 9.62
N VAL A 334 14.85 13.06 8.30
CA VAL A 334 14.80 14.33 7.57
C VAL A 334 13.41 14.97 7.69
N GLY A 335 12.34 14.18 7.72
CA GLY A 335 10.99 14.67 8.00
C GLY A 335 10.96 15.37 9.36
N ASN A 336 11.46 14.71 10.40
CA ASN A 336 11.58 15.28 11.75
C ASN A 336 12.46 16.52 11.77
N ALA A 337 13.59 16.53 11.06
CA ALA A 337 14.47 17.69 10.92
C ALA A 337 13.79 18.87 10.20
N SER A 338 12.84 18.60 9.31
CA SER A 338 12.06 19.62 8.59
C SER A 338 10.76 20.00 9.31
N GLY A 339 10.50 19.48 10.52
CA GLY A 339 9.31 19.78 11.33
C GLY A 339 8.07 18.97 10.98
N PHE A 340 8.23 17.88 10.21
CA PHE A 340 7.15 16.94 9.92
C PHE A 340 7.39 15.64 10.67
N VAL A 341 6.37 15.16 11.38
CA VAL A 341 6.42 13.85 12.03
C VAL A 341 5.78 12.84 11.09
N PHE A 342 6.61 12.00 10.48
CA PHE A 342 6.11 10.94 9.61
C PHE A 342 6.00 9.63 10.41
N PRO A 343 4.77 9.10 10.60
CA PRO A 343 4.61 7.77 11.20
C PRO A 343 5.34 6.72 10.36
N LEU A 344 6.05 5.81 11.02
CA LEU A 344 6.84 4.79 10.32
C LEU A 344 5.98 3.95 9.37
N ILE A 345 4.74 3.64 9.77
CA ILE A 345 3.78 2.93 8.89
C ILE A 345 3.44 3.74 7.63
N ALA A 346 3.32 5.07 7.72
CA ALA A 346 3.06 5.93 6.57
C ALA A 346 4.24 5.92 5.59
N VAL A 347 5.47 5.99 6.12
CA VAL A 347 6.69 5.91 5.30
C VAL A 347 6.81 4.57 4.58
N HIS A 348 6.57 3.48 5.27
CA HIS A 348 6.62 2.14 4.67
C HIS A 348 5.52 1.92 3.63
N LEU A 349 4.30 2.39 3.88
CA LEU A 349 3.22 2.38 2.88
C LEU A 349 3.56 3.27 1.69
N PHE A 350 4.18 4.44 1.90
CA PHE A 350 4.65 5.31 0.83
C PHE A 350 5.63 4.58 -0.10
N VAL A 351 6.66 3.96 0.45
CA VAL A 351 7.63 3.18 -0.33
C VAL A 351 6.95 2.03 -1.07
N PHE A 352 6.01 1.35 -0.43
CA PHE A 352 5.26 0.24 -1.03
C PHE A 352 4.42 0.70 -2.23
N TYR A 353 3.68 1.80 -2.11
CA TYR A 353 2.86 2.34 -3.19
C TYR A 353 3.69 2.76 -4.40
N PHE A 354 4.83 3.42 -4.20
CA PHE A 354 5.71 3.78 -5.31
C PHE A 354 6.45 2.58 -5.87
N GLY A 355 6.76 1.58 -5.05
CA GLY A 355 7.28 0.29 -5.48
C GLY A 355 6.33 -0.42 -6.45
N LEU A 356 5.03 -0.41 -6.16
CA LEU A 356 3.99 -0.95 -7.04
C LEU A 356 3.89 -0.20 -8.37
N MET A 357 4.06 1.11 -8.36
CA MET A 357 3.98 1.92 -9.58
C MET A 357 5.10 1.59 -10.58
N ALA A 358 6.21 1.02 -10.15
CA ALA A 358 7.26 0.57 -11.05
C ALA A 358 6.78 -0.53 -12.03
N ASP A 359 5.83 -1.38 -11.61
CA ASP A 359 5.24 -2.43 -12.46
C ASP A 359 4.42 -1.89 -13.65
N VAL A 360 3.97 -0.63 -13.57
CA VAL A 360 3.25 0.02 -14.68
C VAL A 360 4.14 0.96 -15.48
N THR A 361 5.29 1.38 -14.91
CA THR A 361 6.09 2.49 -15.44
C THR A 361 7.02 2.04 -16.57
N PRO A 362 6.92 2.61 -17.79
CA PRO A 362 7.92 2.43 -18.81
C PRO A 362 9.32 2.93 -18.35
N PRO A 363 10.41 2.36 -18.91
CA PRO A 363 10.44 1.45 -20.07
C PRO A 363 10.20 -0.02 -19.74
N VAL A 364 10.25 -0.43 -18.48
CA VAL A 364 10.20 -1.85 -18.10
C VAL A 364 8.78 -2.34 -17.84
N GLY A 365 8.01 -1.70 -16.96
CA GLY A 365 6.59 -1.91 -16.70
C GLY A 365 6.03 -3.32 -16.96
N LEU A 366 6.50 -4.34 -16.23
CA LEU A 366 6.26 -5.76 -16.55
C LEU A 366 4.77 -6.11 -16.70
N ALA A 367 3.91 -5.55 -15.85
CA ALA A 367 2.47 -5.77 -15.95
C ALA A 367 1.88 -5.13 -17.22
N SER A 368 2.43 -3.98 -17.65
CA SER A 368 2.01 -3.30 -18.90
C SER A 368 2.38 -4.10 -20.15
N TYR A 369 3.55 -4.76 -20.14
CA TYR A 369 3.94 -5.67 -21.22
C TYR A 369 3.03 -6.91 -21.27
N ALA A 370 2.70 -7.48 -20.12
CA ALA A 370 1.79 -8.62 -20.05
C ALA A 370 0.40 -8.27 -20.60
N ALA A 371 -0.15 -7.12 -20.21
CA ALA A 371 -1.44 -6.66 -20.73
C ALA A 371 -1.40 -6.33 -22.24
N ALA A 372 -0.30 -5.74 -22.73
CA ALA A 372 -0.11 -5.44 -24.15
C ALA A 372 -0.06 -6.72 -25.00
N ALA A 373 0.60 -7.78 -24.51
CA ALA A 373 0.61 -9.08 -25.17
C ALA A 373 -0.80 -9.66 -25.34
N ILE A 374 -1.68 -9.50 -24.34
CA ILE A 374 -3.08 -9.95 -24.39
C ILE A 374 -3.93 -9.02 -25.28
N SER A 375 -3.77 -7.71 -25.13
CA SER A 375 -4.58 -6.73 -25.85
C SER A 375 -4.21 -6.62 -27.33
N GLY A 376 -2.98 -6.98 -27.69
CA GLY A 376 -2.38 -6.71 -28.99
C GLY A 376 -2.08 -5.24 -29.23
N GLY A 377 -1.92 -4.45 -28.15
CA GLY A 377 -1.55 -3.05 -28.15
C GLY A 377 -0.04 -2.83 -28.05
N ASP A 378 0.39 -1.57 -28.14
CA ASP A 378 1.77 -1.17 -27.90
C ASP A 378 2.08 -1.17 -26.41
N PRO A 379 3.15 -1.87 -25.94
CA PRO A 379 3.47 -1.96 -24.51
C PRO A 379 3.79 -0.61 -23.86
N LEU A 380 4.55 0.26 -24.55
CA LEU A 380 4.92 1.56 -24.01
C LEU A 380 3.71 2.50 -23.91
N LYS A 381 2.85 2.49 -24.92
CA LYS A 381 1.60 3.28 -24.89
C LYS A 381 0.65 2.74 -23.81
N THR A 382 0.56 1.42 -23.66
CA THR A 382 -0.21 0.79 -22.58
C THR A 382 0.33 1.21 -21.22
N GLY A 383 1.64 1.19 -21.01
CA GLY A 383 2.31 1.63 -19.78
C GLY A 383 2.09 3.13 -19.51
N LEU A 384 2.26 4.00 -20.50
CA LEU A 384 1.99 5.44 -20.34
C LEU A 384 0.53 5.71 -19.94
N GLN A 385 -0.42 4.99 -20.57
CA GLN A 385 -1.82 5.10 -20.20
C GLN A 385 -2.10 4.55 -18.81
N ALA A 386 -1.42 3.47 -18.41
CA ALA A 386 -1.54 2.87 -17.08
C ALA A 386 -0.97 3.79 -15.99
N ILE A 387 0.17 4.48 -16.21
CA ILE A 387 0.68 5.52 -15.32
C ILE A 387 -0.36 6.62 -15.16
N TRP A 388 -0.92 7.09 -16.29
CA TRP A 388 -1.93 8.16 -16.23
C TRP A 388 -3.13 7.78 -15.37
N TYR A 389 -3.61 6.54 -15.48
CA TYR A 389 -4.66 6.03 -14.61
C TYR A 389 -4.18 5.79 -13.17
N SER A 390 -2.91 5.53 -12.96
CA SER A 390 -2.31 5.28 -11.64
C SER A 390 -1.87 6.53 -10.90
N LEU A 391 -1.96 7.74 -11.50
CA LEU A 391 -1.67 9.01 -10.81
C LEU A 391 -2.44 9.16 -9.49
N ARG A 392 -3.68 8.64 -9.42
CA ARG A 392 -4.48 8.59 -8.19
C ARG A 392 -3.81 7.75 -7.09
N THR A 393 -3.16 6.65 -7.48
CA THR A 393 -2.41 5.78 -6.55
C THR A 393 -1.12 6.46 -6.09
N GLY A 394 -0.50 7.26 -6.96
CA GLY A 394 0.72 8.01 -6.64
C GLY A 394 0.48 9.24 -5.75
N ILE A 395 -0.68 9.92 -5.87
CA ILE A 395 -0.95 11.07 -5.01
C ILE A 395 -1.27 10.66 -3.57
N LEU A 396 -1.93 9.52 -3.35
CA LEU A 396 -2.33 9.07 -2.02
C LEU A 396 -1.16 8.93 -1.05
N PRO A 397 -0.02 8.26 -1.40
CA PRO A 397 1.11 8.16 -0.49
C PRO A 397 1.76 9.50 -0.14
N ILE A 398 1.75 10.45 -1.07
CA ILE A 398 2.22 11.81 -0.77
C ILE A 398 1.27 12.46 0.25
N VAL A 399 -0.05 12.32 0.03
CA VAL A 399 -1.06 12.92 0.90
C VAL A 399 -1.00 12.32 2.30
N PHE A 400 -0.95 11.00 2.46
CA PHE A 400 -0.99 10.41 3.80
C PHE A 400 0.30 10.57 4.60
N LEU A 401 1.43 10.93 3.98
CA LEU A 401 2.62 11.38 4.73
C LEU A 401 2.35 12.68 5.51
N PHE A 402 1.50 13.56 5.00
CA PHE A 402 1.17 14.84 5.63
C PHE A 402 -0.19 14.83 6.33
N ASN A 403 -1.13 14.00 5.86
CA ASN A 403 -2.45 13.82 6.44
C ASN A 403 -2.62 12.37 6.91
N HIS A 404 -2.19 12.09 8.12
CA HIS A 404 -2.17 10.74 8.70
C HIS A 404 -3.58 10.18 8.95
N GLU A 405 -4.61 11.03 9.00
CA GLU A 405 -6.00 10.62 9.16
C GLU A 405 -6.48 9.72 8.01
N LEU A 406 -5.88 9.86 6.82
CA LEU A 406 -6.10 8.93 5.71
C LEU A 406 -5.71 7.48 6.04
N LEU A 407 -4.76 7.30 6.95
CA LEU A 407 -4.33 6.00 7.47
C LEU A 407 -5.11 5.62 8.74
N LEU A 408 -6.20 6.30 9.07
CA LEU A 408 -6.97 6.13 10.29
C LEU A 408 -6.12 6.32 11.58
N ILE A 409 -5.10 7.20 11.50
CA ILE A 409 -4.27 7.60 12.63
C ILE A 409 -4.82 8.93 13.16
N GLY A 410 -5.00 9.05 14.48
CA GLY A 410 -5.51 10.29 15.09
C GLY A 410 -7.03 10.48 14.98
N ILE A 411 -7.78 9.44 14.65
CA ILE A 411 -9.25 9.49 14.61
C ILE A 411 -9.82 9.40 16.02
N ASP A 412 -10.44 10.49 16.50
CA ASP A 412 -10.94 10.60 17.87
C ASP A 412 -12.31 9.95 18.08
N ASN A 413 -13.16 9.98 17.06
CA ASN A 413 -14.51 9.45 17.14
C ASN A 413 -15.05 9.08 15.74
N ILE A 414 -16.19 8.37 15.71
CA ILE A 414 -16.79 7.88 14.47
C ILE A 414 -17.19 9.00 13.49
N TRP A 415 -17.61 10.16 13.99
CA TRP A 415 -18.01 11.30 13.17
C TRP A 415 -16.80 11.92 12.48
N HIS A 416 -15.68 12.03 13.20
CA HIS A 416 -14.39 12.44 12.63
C HIS A 416 -13.96 11.47 11.52
N GLY A 417 -14.02 10.17 11.78
CA GLY A 417 -13.72 9.16 10.76
C GLY A 417 -14.59 9.24 9.51
N LEU A 418 -15.91 9.46 9.69
CA LEU A 418 -16.84 9.65 8.57
C LEU A 418 -16.49 10.92 7.76
N LEU A 419 -16.15 12.02 8.43
CA LEU A 419 -15.75 13.26 7.78
C LEU A 419 -14.49 13.03 6.93
N VAL A 420 -13.47 12.37 7.47
CA VAL A 420 -12.23 12.03 6.76
C VAL A 420 -12.53 11.18 5.53
N ILE A 421 -13.40 10.18 5.65
CA ILE A 421 -13.79 9.33 4.51
C ILE A 421 -14.48 10.17 3.43
N ILE A 422 -15.46 11.01 3.79
CA ILE A 422 -16.22 11.81 2.83
C ILE A 422 -15.31 12.82 2.13
N THR A 423 -14.50 13.57 2.89
CA THR A 423 -13.59 14.58 2.32
C THR A 423 -12.56 13.93 1.40
N SER A 424 -11.99 12.80 1.80
CA SER A 424 -11.03 12.06 0.99
C SER A 424 -11.64 11.52 -0.29
N LEU A 425 -12.88 11.01 -0.24
CA LEU A 425 -13.61 10.57 -1.43
C LEU A 425 -13.89 11.73 -2.39
N ILE A 426 -14.38 12.85 -1.89
CA ILE A 426 -14.59 14.04 -2.72
C ILE A 426 -13.27 14.48 -3.33
N GLY A 427 -12.21 14.59 -2.53
CA GLY A 427 -10.90 15.01 -2.97
C GLY A 427 -10.34 14.14 -4.10
N ILE A 428 -10.38 12.81 -3.95
CA ILE A 428 -9.85 11.91 -4.98
C ILE A 428 -10.71 11.87 -6.25
N LEU A 429 -12.03 12.02 -6.14
CA LEU A 429 -12.91 12.10 -7.32
C LEU A 429 -12.66 13.38 -8.11
N VAL A 430 -12.49 14.53 -7.42
CA VAL A 430 -12.12 15.80 -8.06
C VAL A 430 -10.72 15.70 -8.69
N PHE A 431 -9.73 15.09 -8.00
CA PHE A 431 -8.41 14.80 -8.57
C PHE A 431 -8.50 13.97 -9.84
N THR A 432 -9.34 12.95 -9.80
CA THR A 432 -9.56 12.07 -10.95
C THR A 432 -10.17 12.82 -12.13
N ALA A 433 -11.16 13.68 -11.91
CA ALA A 433 -11.76 14.51 -12.96
C ALA A 433 -10.72 15.47 -13.57
N ALA A 434 -9.87 16.08 -12.73
CA ALA A 434 -8.78 16.94 -13.17
C ALA A 434 -7.77 16.20 -14.06
N THR A 435 -7.25 15.05 -13.59
CA THR A 435 -6.25 14.25 -14.30
C THR A 435 -6.82 13.67 -15.61
N GLN A 436 -8.10 13.27 -15.60
CA GLN A 436 -8.78 12.82 -16.81
C GLN A 436 -9.22 13.98 -17.72
N ARG A 437 -9.07 15.23 -17.29
CA ARG A 437 -9.50 16.45 -18.02
C ARG A 437 -10.97 16.37 -18.46
N TRP A 438 -11.81 15.78 -17.61
CA TRP A 438 -13.22 15.54 -17.89
C TRP A 438 -14.04 15.49 -16.59
N PHE A 439 -15.15 16.19 -16.58
CA PHE A 439 -16.17 16.11 -15.52
C PHE A 439 -17.54 15.88 -16.17
N ILE A 440 -18.31 16.92 -16.46
CA ILE A 440 -19.52 16.86 -17.28
C ILE A 440 -19.14 17.01 -18.77
N ASN A 441 -18.17 17.90 -19.02
CA ASN A 441 -17.57 18.19 -20.31
C ASN A 441 -16.05 18.18 -20.23
N LYS A 442 -15.35 18.37 -21.36
CA LYS A 442 -13.89 18.49 -21.39
C LYS A 442 -13.45 19.73 -20.63
N LEU A 443 -12.63 19.55 -19.58
CA LEU A 443 -12.10 20.64 -18.77
C LEU A 443 -11.03 21.45 -19.52
N ARG A 444 -11.13 22.78 -19.39
CA ARG A 444 -10.11 23.73 -19.85
C ARG A 444 -8.92 23.71 -18.87
N PHE A 445 -7.78 24.24 -19.31
CA PHE A 445 -6.56 24.19 -18.52
C PHE A 445 -6.70 24.85 -17.13
N TYR A 446 -7.33 26.00 -17.05
CA TYR A 446 -7.57 26.71 -15.78
C TYR A 446 -8.56 25.97 -14.88
N GLU A 447 -9.55 25.26 -15.45
CA GLU A 447 -10.48 24.42 -14.70
C GLU A 447 -9.76 23.20 -14.08
N VAL A 448 -8.81 22.61 -14.85
CA VAL A 448 -7.96 21.53 -14.32
C VAL A 448 -7.14 22.03 -13.12
N ALA A 449 -6.52 23.21 -13.23
CA ALA A 449 -5.77 23.80 -12.11
C ALA A 449 -6.66 24.06 -10.89
N ALA A 450 -7.87 24.62 -11.10
CA ALA A 450 -8.83 24.83 -10.02
C ALA A 450 -9.25 23.51 -9.36
N PHE A 451 -9.54 22.47 -10.15
CA PHE A 451 -9.90 21.14 -9.64
C PHE A 451 -8.74 20.51 -8.84
N LEU A 452 -7.49 20.68 -9.26
CA LEU A 452 -6.33 20.19 -8.50
C LEU A 452 -6.20 20.90 -7.16
N ILE A 453 -6.39 22.23 -7.11
CA ILE A 453 -6.37 22.99 -5.85
C ILE A 453 -7.48 22.54 -4.92
N ILE A 454 -8.71 22.42 -5.44
CA ILE A 454 -9.87 21.94 -4.68
C ILE A 454 -9.59 20.53 -4.15
N SER A 455 -9.08 19.63 -5.00
CA SER A 455 -8.75 18.28 -4.60
C SER A 455 -7.74 18.24 -3.45
N LEU A 456 -6.65 18.99 -3.54
CA LEU A 456 -5.63 19.08 -2.48
C LEU A 456 -6.20 19.66 -1.19
N SER A 457 -7.12 20.63 -1.27
CA SER A 457 -7.79 21.18 -0.10
C SER A 457 -8.67 20.16 0.64
N PHE A 458 -9.23 19.18 -0.07
CA PHE A 458 -10.00 18.09 0.53
C PHE A 458 -9.11 16.91 1.00
N LEU A 459 -8.06 16.58 0.26
CA LEU A 459 -7.16 15.46 0.59
C LEU A 459 -6.18 15.80 1.72
N ALA A 460 -5.71 17.04 1.75
CA ALA A 460 -4.77 17.54 2.75
C ALA A 460 -5.24 18.90 3.28
N PRO A 461 -6.36 18.93 4.05
CA PRO A 461 -6.96 20.16 4.53
C PRO A 461 -5.99 21.00 5.35
N ASP A 462 -5.07 20.39 6.05
CA ASP A 462 -4.07 21.07 6.87
C ASP A 462 -3.17 22.04 6.08
N PHE A 463 -2.83 21.71 4.82
CA PHE A 463 -2.06 22.62 3.98
C PHE A 463 -2.77 23.96 3.72
N VAL A 464 -4.10 23.94 3.66
CA VAL A 464 -4.91 25.14 3.42
C VAL A 464 -5.34 25.75 4.75
N LEU A 465 -5.84 24.94 5.67
CA LEU A 465 -6.43 25.41 6.93
C LEU A 465 -5.39 25.94 7.91
N ASN A 466 -4.20 25.33 8.00
CA ASN A 466 -3.16 25.77 8.92
C ASN A 466 -2.67 27.20 8.64
N LYS A 467 -2.87 27.70 7.42
CA LYS A 467 -2.58 29.08 7.09
C LYS A 467 -3.56 30.08 7.75
N PHE A 468 -4.80 29.65 7.95
CA PHE A 468 -5.88 30.47 8.54
C PHE A 468 -6.17 30.08 9.99
N TYR A 469 -6.02 28.80 10.32
CA TYR A 469 -6.28 28.20 11.63
C TYR A 469 -5.14 27.26 11.99
N PRO A 470 -3.98 27.79 12.47
CA PRO A 470 -2.84 26.95 12.81
C PRO A 470 -3.21 25.96 13.92
N LYS A 471 -2.90 24.68 13.71
CA LYS A 471 -3.15 23.60 14.68
C LYS A 471 -2.34 23.79 15.97
N PHE A 472 -1.18 24.43 15.89
CA PHE A 472 -0.27 24.64 17.01
C PHE A 472 0.03 26.12 17.17
N ASN A 473 -0.03 26.59 18.42
CA ASN A 473 0.53 27.87 18.81
C ASN A 473 1.98 27.66 19.25
N GLU A 474 2.94 28.14 18.48
CA GLU A 474 4.34 28.10 18.87
C GLU A 474 4.60 29.11 19.99
N GLN A 475 5.06 28.61 21.14
CA GLN A 475 5.53 29.45 22.25
C GLN A 475 6.99 29.10 22.51
N LYS A 476 7.84 30.14 22.68
CA LYS A 476 9.20 29.91 23.16
C LYS A 476 9.13 29.44 24.61
N LEU A 477 9.74 28.30 24.88
CA LEU A 477 9.89 27.79 26.23
C LEU A 477 10.85 28.68 26.99
N SER A 478 10.35 29.34 28.05
CA SER A 478 11.17 29.99 29.09
C SER A 478 10.94 29.21 30.39
N ALA A 479 11.85 29.39 31.37
CA ALA A 479 11.74 28.70 32.67
C ALA A 479 10.40 28.97 33.35
N ASP A 480 9.86 30.19 33.25
CA ASP A 480 8.56 30.56 33.80
C ASP A 480 7.40 29.87 33.11
N VAL A 481 7.53 29.61 31.81
CA VAL A 481 6.49 28.88 31.02
C VAL A 481 6.47 27.42 31.41
N ILE A 482 7.61 26.79 31.70
CA ILE A 482 7.67 25.37 32.11
C ILE A 482 7.02 25.15 33.48
N GLN A 483 7.24 26.03 34.43
CA GLN A 483 6.64 25.92 35.77
C GLN A 483 5.14 26.12 35.78
N ASN A 484 4.60 26.85 34.79
CA ASN A 484 3.18 27.19 34.67
C ASN A 484 2.46 26.45 33.51
N LEU A 485 3.14 25.54 32.80
CA LEU A 485 2.55 24.78 31.70
C LEU A 485 1.55 23.75 32.25
N THR A 486 0.29 24.15 32.30
CA THR A 486 -0.81 23.22 32.44
C THR A 486 -1.12 22.64 31.06
N PHE A 487 -0.63 21.45 30.80
CA PHE A 487 -0.97 20.72 29.56
C PHE A 487 -2.43 20.30 29.60
N ASN A 488 -3.18 20.64 28.56
CA ASN A 488 -4.51 20.06 28.38
C ASN A 488 -4.33 18.61 27.91
N PRO A 489 -4.74 17.59 28.70
CA PRO A 489 -4.53 16.18 28.35
C PRO A 489 -5.23 15.73 27.06
N LYS A 490 -6.08 16.60 26.47
CA LYS A 490 -6.76 16.35 25.18
C LYS A 490 -6.02 16.89 23.97
N LYS A 491 -4.89 17.57 24.12
CA LYS A 491 -4.12 18.16 23.01
C LYS A 491 -2.74 17.52 22.90
N GLU A 492 -2.30 17.25 21.67
CA GLU A 492 -0.92 16.83 21.40
C GLU A 492 0.04 17.99 21.68
N VAL A 493 1.16 17.70 22.32
CA VAL A 493 2.23 18.67 22.59
C VAL A 493 3.45 18.28 21.77
N HIS A 494 3.91 19.22 20.94
CA HIS A 494 5.09 19.05 20.13
C HIS A 494 6.22 19.90 20.72
N ILE A 495 7.34 19.29 21.07
CA ILE A 495 8.53 19.98 21.57
C ILE A 495 9.57 20.04 20.45
N LYS A 496 9.91 21.24 20.02
CA LYS A 496 10.94 21.48 19.00
C LYS A 496 12.27 21.78 19.70
N VAL A 497 13.22 20.87 19.60
CA VAL A 497 14.58 21.06 20.12
C VAL A 497 15.51 21.44 18.98
N THR A 498 16.13 22.61 19.06
CA THR A 498 17.04 23.10 18.03
C THR A 498 18.49 22.87 18.47
N ARG A 499 19.32 22.30 17.60
CA ARG A 499 20.75 22.10 17.79
C ARG A 499 21.52 22.87 16.74
N LEU A 500 22.50 23.65 17.17
CA LEU A 500 23.49 24.29 16.29
C LEU A 500 24.50 23.23 15.81
N THR A 501 24.61 23.07 14.50
CA THR A 501 25.61 22.20 13.86
C THR A 501 26.52 23.02 12.96
N GLY A 502 27.67 22.46 12.55
CA GLY A 502 28.58 23.12 11.60
C GLY A 502 27.96 23.46 10.23
N TYR A 503 26.76 22.95 9.95
CA TYR A 503 25.97 23.16 8.71
C TYR A 503 24.73 24.04 8.93
N GLY A 504 24.55 24.65 10.10
CA GLY A 504 23.42 25.49 10.46
C GLY A 504 22.59 24.95 11.62
N GLU A 505 21.45 25.60 11.87
CA GLU A 505 20.51 25.16 12.90
C GLU A 505 19.76 23.92 12.41
N ARG A 506 19.84 22.82 13.16
CA ARG A 506 19.00 21.63 12.98
C ARG A 506 18.07 21.48 14.16
N TYR A 507 16.84 21.07 13.93
CA TYR A 507 15.88 20.82 15.00
C TYR A 507 15.32 19.41 14.94
N LYS A 508 14.95 18.89 16.10
CA LYS A 508 14.25 17.63 16.24
C LYS A 508 12.91 17.89 16.92
N LEU A 509 11.85 17.35 16.36
CA LEU A 509 10.51 17.45 16.91
C LEU A 509 10.22 16.21 17.77
N PHE A 510 9.80 16.41 19.00
CA PHE A 510 9.33 15.35 19.90
C PHE A 510 7.82 15.51 20.07
N VAL A 511 7.08 14.45 19.81
CA VAL A 511 5.62 14.41 20.03
C VAL A 511 5.36 13.68 21.33
N ILE A 512 4.66 14.32 22.24
CA ILE A 512 4.24 13.72 23.50
C ILE A 512 2.85 13.13 23.28
N ASP A 513 2.72 11.80 23.36
CA ASP A 513 1.48 11.08 23.15
C ASP A 513 0.48 11.36 24.30
N LYS A 514 -0.70 11.83 23.93
CA LYS A 514 -1.81 12.14 24.86
C LYS A 514 -2.27 10.95 25.71
N ASN A 515 -2.06 9.72 25.25
CA ASN A 515 -2.51 8.50 25.94
C ASN A 515 -1.54 8.02 27.03
N LYS A 516 -0.36 8.65 27.12
CA LYS A 516 0.68 8.28 28.10
C LYS A 516 0.82 9.27 29.26
N PHE A 517 -0.05 10.27 29.31
CA PHE A 517 -0.09 11.20 30.43
C PHE A 517 -0.66 10.53 31.69
N GLN A 518 0.23 10.22 32.64
CA GLN A 518 -0.16 9.97 34.04
C GLN A 518 -0.01 11.27 34.84
N ASP A 519 -0.74 11.39 35.94
CA ASP A 519 -1.09 12.60 36.68
C ASP A 519 0.01 13.63 37.10
N ASP A 520 1.27 13.48 36.69
CA ASP A 520 2.36 14.41 36.98
C ASP A 520 3.02 14.92 35.69
N TYR A 521 2.63 16.11 35.28
CA TYR A 521 2.97 16.77 33.99
C TYR A 521 4.36 17.40 33.92
N LYS A 522 5.39 16.88 34.59
CA LYS A 522 6.74 17.42 34.53
C LYS A 522 7.52 16.84 33.36
N ILE A 523 8.11 17.70 32.52
CA ILE A 523 8.96 17.32 31.37
C ILE A 523 10.10 16.37 31.79
N GLU A 524 10.59 16.50 33.01
CA GLU A 524 11.59 15.62 33.63
C GLU A 524 11.16 14.16 33.68
N ASN A 525 9.87 13.87 33.83
CA ASN A 525 9.31 12.50 33.85
C ASN A 525 9.40 11.81 32.49
N TYR A 526 9.64 12.57 31.41
CA TYR A 526 9.86 12.05 30.06
C TYR A 526 11.34 11.87 29.73
N GLY A 527 12.24 12.06 30.72
CA GLY A 527 13.68 11.86 30.56
C GLY A 527 14.39 13.02 29.83
N VAL A 528 13.79 14.19 29.81
CA VAL A 528 14.39 15.41 29.24
C VAL A 528 14.77 16.35 30.38
N ASN A 529 16.05 16.43 30.73
CA ASN A 529 16.56 17.41 31.70
C ASN A 529 16.91 18.69 30.98
N LEU A 530 16.31 19.80 31.42
CA LEU A 530 16.52 21.13 30.88
C LEU A 530 17.33 21.99 31.86
N ILE A 531 18.33 22.70 31.33
CA ILE A 531 19.04 23.73 32.07
C ILE A 531 18.87 25.08 31.37
N GLU A 532 18.87 26.14 32.15
CA GLU A 532 18.86 27.53 31.65
C GLU A 532 20.29 28.05 31.53
N GLN A 533 20.70 28.40 30.32
CA GLN A 533 21.97 29.01 30.04
C GLN A 533 21.75 30.19 29.07
N ASP A 534 22.21 31.40 29.44
CA ASP A 534 22.06 32.62 28.65
C ASP A 534 20.62 32.95 28.21
N ASN A 535 19.66 32.82 29.11
CA ASN A 535 18.22 32.99 28.83
C ASN A 535 17.66 32.03 27.76
N LYS A 536 18.33 30.90 27.54
CA LYS A 536 17.87 29.81 26.67
C LYS A 536 17.79 28.53 27.47
N LEU A 537 16.70 27.77 27.24
CA LEU A 537 16.60 26.43 27.79
C LEU A 537 17.36 25.47 26.88
N ILE A 538 18.32 24.77 27.46
CA ILE A 538 19.17 23.80 26.79
C ILE A 538 18.85 22.43 27.36
N VAL A 539 18.77 21.42 26.52
CA VAL A 539 18.65 20.02 26.93
C VAL A 539 20.04 19.58 27.43
N ASP A 540 20.20 19.48 28.75
CA ASP A 540 21.45 19.02 29.37
C ASP A 540 21.64 17.52 29.20
N LYS A 541 20.60 16.75 29.47
CA LYS A 541 20.67 15.29 29.47
C LYS A 541 19.36 14.66 29.00
N LEU A 542 19.47 13.66 28.14
CA LEU A 542 18.37 12.76 27.80
C LEU A 542 18.57 11.47 28.59
N ASP A 543 17.63 11.12 29.47
CA ASP A 543 17.69 9.86 30.17
C ASP A 543 17.41 8.72 29.19
N TRP A 544 18.31 7.72 29.18
CA TRP A 544 18.22 6.55 28.31
C TRP A 544 17.00 5.65 28.59
N LYS A 545 16.39 5.80 29.75
CA LYS A 545 15.18 5.06 30.16
C LYS A 545 13.88 5.86 29.94
N GLY A 546 13.98 7.15 29.63
CA GLY A 546 12.81 8.00 29.41
C GLY A 546 12.14 7.75 28.07
N GLU A 547 10.83 8.01 28.00
CA GLU A 547 10.02 7.79 26.79
C GLU A 547 10.39 8.68 25.61
N ALA A 548 10.99 9.85 25.84
CA ALA A 548 11.50 10.78 24.82
C ALA A 548 12.59 10.16 23.93
N LYS A 549 13.15 9.01 24.27
CA LYS A 549 14.15 8.29 23.48
C LYS A 549 13.56 7.16 22.63
N LYS A 550 12.31 6.75 22.90
CA LYS A 550 11.61 5.70 22.16
C LYS A 550 10.82 6.23 20.97
N SER A 551 10.63 7.55 20.88
CA SER A 551 10.08 8.26 19.75
C SER A 551 11.23 8.89 18.94
#